data_a623cb10969c9de38f15474a4c2f6ebf
#
_entry.id   a623cb10969c9de38f15474a4c2f6ebf
#
_cell.length_a   1.000
_cell.length_b   1.000
_cell.length_c   1.000
_cell.angle_alpha   90.00
_cell.angle_beta   90.00
_cell.angle_gamma   90.00
#
_symmetry.space_group_name_H-M   'P 1'
#
loop_
_entity.id
_entity.type
_entity.pdbx_description
1 polymer ?
#
loop_
_entity_poly.entity_id
_entity_poly.type
_entity_poly.pdbx_seq_one_letter_code
_entity_poly.pdbx_strand_id
1 'polypeptide(L)'
;MLPRRRIWVLFLYAFTLLAGIALAAPITNPWQQEQPLPIELGTSGGNVDNASKAFCCSGTLGSLVQDSSGNQYILSNNHVLADTARNANTGAPPFNDDVSQPGLVDVGCVANSGNSNIVAHVTNWVPLGTHNVDAAIAEIVPGDVLNSILGIGLVSTTVGTPAVGEPVAKSGRTTQLTCASISSVDTSVKVRYQAGCGRGRKFSVLYTGQVTINGSSFSSGGDSGSLIVDQSNVDPVGLLYAGSSTVTIANPASDVLSALGAVSANPTTFSFVGSSSPTPVSCPAAASAPAQTRVSRAALQHAIGVKRAHEKDLLADDTIVGVGVGASSDNPFEPVVLIYVEQGRALGHIPDRLDGVRTEVIRTEAFTAYGWNEPLRQNCRAD
;
A
#
# COMPACT_ATOMS: atom_id res chain seq x y z
N MET A 1 70.80 69.49 -9.40
CA MET A 1 69.63 69.03 -10.19
C MET A 1 69.41 67.58 -9.89
N LEU A 2 68.43 67.26 -9.09
CA LEU A 2 68.05 65.90 -8.69
C LEU A 2 66.68 65.55 -9.28
N PRO A 3 66.49 64.34 -9.90
CA PRO A 3 65.22 63.98 -10.48
C PRO A 3 64.23 63.47 -9.48
N ARG A 4 62.96 63.94 -9.58
CA ARG A 4 61.80 63.53 -8.78
C ARG A 4 61.40 62.10 -9.16
N ARG A 5 61.41 61.16 -8.21
CA ARG A 5 60.77 59.84 -8.31
C ARG A 5 59.30 59.99 -8.13
N ARG A 6 58.45 59.52 -9.08
CA ARG A 6 56.98 59.34 -8.95
C ARG A 6 56.74 57.98 -8.31
N ILE A 7 56.09 57.99 -7.17
CA ILE A 7 55.58 56.79 -6.52
C ILE A 7 54.18 56.51 -7.08
N TRP A 8 54.03 55.35 -7.72
CA TRP A 8 52.72 54.83 -8.12
C TRP A 8 52.20 54.00 -6.96
N VAL A 9 51.05 54.43 -6.35
CA VAL A 9 50.32 53.64 -5.36
C VAL A 9 49.33 52.78 -6.12
N LEU A 10 49.57 51.47 -6.15
CA LEU A 10 48.63 50.46 -6.66
C LEU A 10 47.60 50.15 -5.58
N PHE A 11 46.34 50.57 -5.79
CA PHE A 11 45.21 50.09 -4.99
C PHE A 11 44.82 48.73 -5.50
N LEU A 12 45.12 47.67 -4.75
CA LEU A 12 44.54 46.35 -4.92
C LEU A 12 43.14 46.35 -4.31
N TYR A 13 42.11 46.35 -5.15
CA TYR A 13 40.76 45.99 -4.75
C TYR A 13 40.66 44.46 -4.61
N ALA A 14 40.64 43.96 -3.35
CA ALA A 14 40.32 42.58 -3.07
C ALA A 14 38.80 42.42 -3.15
N PHE A 15 38.30 41.85 -4.25
CA PHE A 15 36.92 41.37 -4.36
C PHE A 15 36.80 40.05 -3.61
N THR A 16 36.27 40.07 -2.38
CA THR A 16 35.85 38.87 -1.67
C THR A 16 34.55 38.37 -2.28
N LEU A 17 34.65 37.35 -3.15
CA LEU A 17 33.48 36.54 -3.54
C LEU A 17 32.98 35.78 -2.29
N LEU A 18 31.93 36.25 -1.66
CA LEU A 18 31.12 35.42 -0.78
C LEU A 18 30.34 34.44 -1.66
N ALA A 19 30.88 33.24 -1.85
CA ALA A 19 30.09 32.12 -2.34
C ALA A 19 29.05 31.75 -1.27
N GLY A 20 27.85 32.24 -1.45
CA GLY A 20 26.69 31.79 -0.66
C GLY A 20 26.49 30.31 -0.93
N ILE A 21 26.82 29.45 0.02
CA ILE A 21 26.39 28.04 0.02
C ILE A 21 24.87 28.09 0.22
N ALA A 22 24.13 28.02 -0.88
CA ALA A 22 22.70 27.71 -0.81
C ALA A 22 22.58 26.29 -0.22
N LEU A 23 22.31 26.18 1.07
CA LEU A 23 21.84 24.93 1.66
C LEU A 23 20.56 24.58 0.92
N ALA A 24 20.63 23.53 0.08
CA ALA A 24 19.43 22.95 -0.51
C ALA A 24 18.48 22.61 0.65
N ALA A 25 17.27 23.14 0.62
CA ALA A 25 16.24 22.74 1.58
C ALA A 25 16.13 21.20 1.52
N PRO A 26 15.96 20.51 2.67
CA PRO A 26 15.76 19.08 2.66
C PRO A 26 14.59 18.77 1.72
N ILE A 27 14.77 17.80 0.82
CA ILE A 27 13.68 17.33 -0.05
C ILE A 27 12.65 16.70 0.89
N THR A 28 11.58 17.43 1.11
CA THR A 28 10.49 16.99 1.98
C THR A 28 9.55 16.13 1.14
N ASN A 29 9.13 14.98 1.67
CA ASN A 29 8.15 14.10 1.02
C ASN A 29 6.73 14.58 1.37
N PRO A 30 5.97 15.19 0.45
CA PRO A 30 4.63 15.72 0.75
C PRO A 30 3.66 14.64 1.29
N TRP A 31 3.87 13.38 0.93
CA TRP A 31 3.05 12.27 1.41
C TRP A 31 3.27 11.92 2.89
N GLN A 32 4.32 12.45 3.51
CA GLN A 32 4.70 12.19 4.91
C GLN A 32 4.55 13.43 5.81
N GLN A 33 4.14 14.56 5.26
CA GLN A 33 4.02 15.81 6.00
C GLN A 33 2.60 16.06 6.47
N GLU A 34 2.46 16.85 7.54
CA GLU A 34 1.20 17.43 7.93
C GLU A 34 0.63 18.27 6.79
N GLN A 35 -0.59 18.01 6.43
CA GLN A 35 -1.32 18.79 5.43
C GLN A 35 -2.21 19.84 6.13
N PRO A 36 -2.42 21.00 5.51
CA PRO A 36 -3.50 21.89 5.95
C PRO A 36 -4.85 21.18 5.77
N LEU A 37 -5.77 21.41 6.70
CA LEU A 37 -7.14 20.92 6.57
C LEU A 37 -7.91 21.68 5.47
N PRO A 38 -8.74 20.99 4.66
CA PRO A 38 -8.93 19.54 4.62
C PRO A 38 -7.80 18.78 3.91
N ILE A 39 -7.45 17.60 4.42
CA ILE A 39 -6.37 16.77 3.87
C ILE A 39 -6.77 16.04 2.59
N GLU A 40 -5.78 15.71 1.74
CA GLU A 40 -5.90 14.70 0.68
C GLU A 40 -5.47 13.32 1.18
N LEU A 41 -6.14 12.28 0.67
CA LEU A 41 -5.84 10.88 0.96
C LEU A 41 -4.66 10.36 0.12
N GLY A 42 -4.30 9.09 0.27
CA GLY A 42 -3.09 8.52 -0.34
C GLY A 42 -1.81 8.93 0.39
N THR A 43 -1.89 9.47 1.58
CA THR A 43 -0.80 10.04 2.38
C THR A 43 -0.66 9.34 3.73
N SER A 44 0.40 9.67 4.45
CA SER A 44 0.70 9.11 5.77
C SER A 44 -0.45 9.29 6.75
N GLY A 45 -0.76 8.23 7.49
CA GLY A 45 -1.69 8.28 8.60
C GLY A 45 -1.76 6.94 9.33
N GLY A 46 -2.55 6.92 10.39
CA GLY A 46 -2.77 5.72 11.19
C GLY A 46 -3.34 6.01 12.56
N ASN A 47 -3.60 4.95 13.30
CA ASN A 47 -4.11 5.01 14.66
C ASN A 47 -3.05 5.56 15.62
N VAL A 48 -3.39 6.58 16.42
CA VAL A 48 -2.46 7.24 17.37
C VAL A 48 -2.07 6.35 18.53
N ASP A 49 -2.84 5.30 18.83
CA ASP A 49 -2.53 4.32 19.86
C ASP A 49 -1.64 3.17 19.35
N ASN A 50 -1.36 3.12 18.05
CA ASN A 50 -0.51 2.07 17.47
C ASN A 50 0.97 2.35 17.72
N ALA A 51 1.33 2.41 19.01
CA ALA A 51 2.66 2.67 19.49
C ALA A 51 3.04 1.73 20.65
N SER A 52 4.33 1.59 20.86
CA SER A 52 4.94 0.92 22.01
C SER A 52 6.06 1.79 22.56
N LYS A 53 6.66 1.41 23.72
CA LYS A 53 7.79 2.17 24.30
C LYS A 53 8.99 2.37 23.35
N ALA A 54 9.09 1.62 22.27
CA ALA A 54 10.25 1.65 21.38
C ALA A 54 9.89 1.83 19.90
N PHE A 55 8.64 1.71 19.52
CA PHE A 55 8.19 1.71 18.12
C PHE A 55 6.83 2.37 17.99
N CYS A 56 6.60 3.05 16.88
CA CYS A 56 5.28 3.45 16.41
C CYS A 56 5.09 2.96 14.98
N CYS A 57 3.84 2.76 14.59
CA CYS A 57 3.47 2.24 13.29
C CYS A 57 2.51 3.20 12.60
N SER A 58 2.64 3.28 11.29
CA SER A 58 1.77 4.06 10.42
C SER A 58 1.69 3.39 9.05
N GLY A 59 0.72 3.81 8.26
CA GLY A 59 0.53 3.38 6.89
C GLY A 59 0.03 4.53 6.04
N THR A 60 -0.89 4.22 5.15
CA THR A 60 -1.50 5.16 4.22
C THR A 60 -3.01 5.26 4.48
N LEU A 61 -3.54 6.47 4.53
CA LEU A 61 -4.98 6.74 4.47
C LEU A 61 -5.42 6.62 3.00
N GLY A 62 -6.13 5.53 2.66
CA GLY A 62 -6.31 5.13 1.27
C GLY A 62 -7.27 6.00 0.47
N SER A 63 -8.55 5.93 0.81
CA SER A 63 -9.62 6.63 0.09
C SER A 63 -10.83 6.87 1.00
N LEU A 64 -11.82 7.63 0.51
CA LEU A 64 -13.13 7.70 1.17
C LEU A 64 -14.08 6.62 0.64
N VAL A 65 -14.78 6.00 1.58
CA VAL A 65 -15.98 5.21 1.32
C VAL A 65 -17.16 5.81 2.08
N GLN A 66 -18.37 5.50 1.65
CA GLN A 66 -19.60 5.89 2.35
C GLN A 66 -20.52 4.68 2.54
N ASP A 67 -21.28 4.69 3.64
CA ASP A 67 -22.32 3.71 3.88
C ASP A 67 -23.62 4.08 3.15
N SER A 68 -24.63 3.20 3.23
CA SER A 68 -25.96 3.44 2.63
C SER A 68 -26.72 4.64 3.23
N SER A 69 -26.28 5.18 4.37
CA SER A 69 -26.84 6.38 5.02
C SER A 69 -26.11 7.67 4.62
N GLY A 70 -24.99 7.55 3.88
CA GLY A 70 -24.19 8.67 3.44
C GLY A 70 -23.11 9.11 4.45
N ASN A 71 -22.90 8.38 5.56
CA ASN A 71 -21.77 8.63 6.44
C ASN A 71 -20.47 8.25 5.74
N GLN A 72 -19.44 9.09 5.88
CA GLN A 72 -18.17 8.93 5.18
C GLN A 72 -17.06 8.45 6.11
N TYR A 73 -16.19 7.61 5.55
CA TYR A 73 -15.13 6.95 6.30
C TYR A 73 -13.84 6.91 5.48
N ILE A 74 -12.71 7.12 6.14
CA ILE A 74 -11.40 6.78 5.58
C ILE A 74 -11.28 5.26 5.54
N LEU A 75 -10.96 4.71 4.36
CA LEU A 75 -10.62 3.31 4.17
C LEU A 75 -9.11 3.13 4.25
N SER A 76 -8.65 2.14 5.03
CA SER A 76 -7.28 1.66 5.09
C SER A 76 -7.25 0.20 5.54
N ASN A 77 -6.09 -0.33 5.95
CA ASN A 77 -6.00 -1.69 6.45
C ASN A 77 -6.35 -1.80 7.94
N ASN A 78 -6.75 -3.02 8.36
CA ASN A 78 -6.89 -3.37 9.76
C ASN A 78 -5.57 -3.11 10.51
N HIS A 79 -4.44 -3.62 9.99
CA HIS A 79 -3.16 -3.45 10.65
C HIS A 79 -2.64 -2.00 10.70
N VAL A 80 -3.27 -1.05 9.97
CA VAL A 80 -2.96 0.38 10.01
C VAL A 80 -3.85 1.13 10.99
N LEU A 81 -5.18 0.88 10.94
CA LEU A 81 -6.16 1.65 11.71
C LEU A 81 -6.61 0.95 13.01
N ALA A 82 -6.60 -0.39 13.05
CA ALA A 82 -7.32 -1.11 14.10
C ALA A 82 -6.41 -1.87 15.09
N ASP A 83 -5.13 -1.62 15.10
CA ASP A 83 -4.12 -2.29 15.94
C ASP A 83 -4.33 -3.81 16.05
N THR A 84 -3.57 -4.57 15.26
CA THR A 84 -3.64 -6.04 15.20
C THR A 84 -3.53 -6.75 16.55
N ALA A 85 -2.88 -6.14 17.55
CA ALA A 85 -2.75 -6.75 18.89
C ALA A 85 -4.07 -6.71 19.66
N ARG A 86 -4.78 -5.60 19.56
CA ARG A 86 -6.05 -5.39 20.29
C ARG A 86 -7.15 -6.27 19.73
N ASN A 87 -7.28 -6.36 18.40
CA ASN A 87 -8.36 -7.13 17.78
C ASN A 87 -8.06 -8.64 17.66
N ALA A 88 -6.79 -9.08 17.75
CA ALA A 88 -6.43 -10.50 17.67
C ALA A 88 -6.49 -11.25 19.04
N ASN A 89 -6.32 -10.57 20.17
CA ASN A 89 -6.09 -11.22 21.46
C ASN A 89 -6.96 -10.75 22.62
N THR A 90 -7.56 -9.60 22.60
CA THR A 90 -8.19 -9.00 23.80
C THR A 90 -9.68 -8.74 23.67
N GLY A 91 -10.24 -8.83 22.47
CA GLY A 91 -11.66 -8.52 22.25
C GLY A 91 -12.04 -7.06 22.58
N ALA A 92 -11.07 -6.24 23.02
CA ALA A 92 -11.28 -4.82 23.22
C ALA A 92 -11.17 -4.13 21.85
N PRO A 93 -12.26 -3.61 21.32
CA PRO A 93 -12.28 -2.98 20.03
C PRO A 93 -11.55 -1.63 20.08
N PRO A 94 -10.80 -1.21 19.03
CA PRO A 94 -10.26 0.12 18.88
C PRO A 94 -11.33 1.15 18.48
N PHE A 95 -12.54 1.01 19.02
CA PHE A 95 -13.63 1.95 18.76
C PHE A 95 -13.29 3.33 19.28
N ASN A 96 -13.45 4.33 18.42
CA ASN A 96 -13.16 5.73 18.65
C ASN A 96 -11.67 6.05 18.88
N ASP A 97 -10.74 5.12 18.58
CA ASP A 97 -9.34 5.48 18.54
C ASP A 97 -9.12 6.56 17.47
N ASP A 98 -8.34 7.57 17.80
CA ASP A 98 -8.03 8.69 16.91
C ASP A 98 -7.14 8.25 15.74
N VAL A 99 -7.42 8.79 14.56
CA VAL A 99 -6.61 8.62 13.35
C VAL A 99 -5.97 9.94 13.00
N SER A 100 -4.63 9.95 12.95
CA SER A 100 -3.86 11.16 12.64
C SER A 100 -3.34 11.21 11.21
N GLN A 101 -3.18 12.42 10.68
CA GLN A 101 -2.44 12.76 9.47
C GLN A 101 -1.42 13.89 9.78
N PRO A 102 -0.12 13.67 9.59
CA PRO A 102 0.51 12.40 9.23
C PRO A 102 0.44 11.38 10.37
N GLY A 103 0.79 10.14 10.05
CA GLY A 103 0.84 9.07 11.04
C GLY A 103 2.06 9.19 11.97
N LEU A 104 2.02 8.46 13.09
CA LEU A 104 3.00 8.52 14.18
C LEU A 104 4.46 8.42 13.73
N VAL A 105 4.78 7.58 12.74
CA VAL A 105 6.16 7.40 12.24
C VAL A 105 6.77 8.71 11.71
N ASP A 106 5.94 9.58 11.15
CA ASP A 106 6.41 10.82 10.52
C ASP A 106 6.46 12.01 11.48
N VAL A 107 5.95 11.84 12.71
CA VAL A 107 5.94 12.86 13.77
C VAL A 107 6.70 12.43 15.02
N GLY A 108 7.63 11.49 14.88
CA GLY A 108 8.47 11.05 15.98
C GLY A 108 7.75 10.25 17.07
N CYS A 109 6.69 9.54 16.69
CA CYS A 109 5.84 8.70 17.55
C CYS A 109 4.94 9.47 18.56
N VAL A 110 4.78 10.77 18.38
CA VAL A 110 3.89 11.60 19.23
C VAL A 110 3.06 12.49 18.34
N ALA A 111 1.78 12.13 18.15
CA ALA A 111 0.81 13.00 17.49
C ALA A 111 0.31 14.08 18.43
N ASN A 112 0.33 15.33 18.01
CA ASN A 112 -0.20 16.46 18.78
C ASN A 112 -0.61 17.60 17.83
N SER A 113 -1.33 18.58 18.34
CA SER A 113 -1.86 19.71 17.57
C SER A 113 -0.81 20.62 16.90
N GLY A 114 0.48 20.34 17.10
CA GLY A 114 1.58 21.10 16.48
C GLY A 114 2.32 20.34 15.38
N ASN A 115 1.99 19.05 15.15
CA ASN A 115 2.68 18.19 14.19
C ASN A 115 1.80 17.20 13.44
N SER A 116 0.51 17.14 13.77
CA SER A 116 -0.47 16.26 13.12
C SER A 116 -1.90 16.73 13.39
N ASN A 117 -2.81 16.38 12.48
CA ASN A 117 -4.25 16.58 12.60
C ASN A 117 -4.95 15.26 12.96
N ILE A 118 -5.91 15.28 13.89
CA ILE A 118 -6.84 14.17 14.07
C ILE A 118 -7.96 14.34 13.03
N VAL A 119 -8.06 13.41 12.10
CA VAL A 119 -8.92 13.53 10.91
C VAL A 119 -10.07 12.53 10.88
N ALA A 120 -10.02 11.50 11.73
CA ALA A 120 -11.07 10.46 11.80
C ALA A 120 -10.99 9.69 13.12
N HIS A 121 -12.02 8.87 13.37
CA HIS A 121 -12.11 7.95 14.53
C HIS A 121 -12.43 6.54 14.03
N VAL A 122 -11.71 5.53 14.52
CA VAL A 122 -11.89 4.13 14.09
C VAL A 122 -13.28 3.64 14.47
N THR A 123 -14.04 3.12 13.50
CA THR A 123 -15.42 2.66 13.73
C THR A 123 -15.61 1.18 13.42
N ASN A 124 -14.92 0.63 12.41
CA ASN A 124 -15.11 -0.76 12.04
C ASN A 124 -13.85 -1.35 11.35
N TRP A 125 -13.66 -2.65 11.50
CA TRP A 125 -12.56 -3.39 10.88
C TRP A 125 -12.94 -4.85 10.64
N VAL A 126 -12.30 -5.45 9.65
CA VAL A 126 -12.40 -6.89 9.39
C VAL A 126 -11.33 -7.62 10.20
N PRO A 127 -11.68 -8.52 11.15
CA PRO A 127 -10.70 -9.27 11.91
C PRO A 127 -9.80 -10.09 11.00
N LEU A 128 -8.47 -10.02 11.21
CA LEU A 128 -7.50 -10.75 10.39
C LEU A 128 -7.77 -12.27 10.41
N GLY A 129 -7.70 -12.89 9.23
CA GLY A 129 -8.00 -14.31 9.04
C GLY A 129 -9.48 -14.61 8.87
N THR A 130 -10.33 -13.60 8.82
CA THR A 130 -11.75 -13.71 8.43
C THR A 130 -11.97 -13.00 7.09
N HIS A 131 -13.00 -13.36 6.34
CA HIS A 131 -13.43 -12.67 5.10
C HIS A 131 -12.35 -12.39 4.03
N ASN A 132 -11.17 -13.00 4.11
CA ASN A 132 -10.07 -12.87 3.12
C ASN A 132 -9.59 -11.44 2.84
N VAL A 133 -9.77 -10.49 3.73
CA VAL A 133 -9.31 -9.12 3.56
C VAL A 133 -8.65 -8.56 4.83
N ASP A 134 -7.75 -7.60 4.63
CA ASP A 134 -7.14 -6.78 5.68
C ASP A 134 -7.63 -5.35 5.48
N ALA A 135 -8.72 -4.98 6.13
CA ALA A 135 -9.38 -3.70 5.94
C ALA A 135 -9.99 -3.15 7.23
N ALA A 136 -10.00 -1.83 7.36
CA ALA A 136 -10.66 -1.08 8.41
C ALA A 136 -11.14 0.28 7.88
N ILE A 137 -12.11 0.86 8.60
CA ILE A 137 -12.63 2.20 8.32
C ILE A 137 -12.65 3.05 9.59
N ALA A 138 -12.45 4.36 9.38
CA ALA A 138 -12.56 5.37 10.41
C ALA A 138 -13.49 6.49 9.94
N GLU A 139 -14.49 6.85 10.75
CA GLU A 139 -15.43 7.93 10.46
C GLU A 139 -14.69 9.26 10.47
N ILE A 140 -14.86 10.06 9.41
CA ILE A 140 -14.13 11.32 9.26
C ILE A 140 -14.61 12.38 10.26
N VAL A 141 -13.70 13.27 10.66
CA VAL A 141 -14.08 14.55 11.24
C VAL A 141 -14.67 15.40 10.10
N PRO A 142 -15.93 15.86 10.20
CA PRO A 142 -16.59 16.55 9.11
C PRO A 142 -15.86 17.82 8.66
N GLY A 143 -15.54 17.89 7.38
CA GLY A 143 -14.85 19.04 6.78
C GLY A 143 -13.32 18.93 6.76
N ASP A 144 -12.72 17.89 7.37
CA ASP A 144 -11.27 17.77 7.50
C ASP A 144 -10.63 16.88 6.43
N VAL A 145 -11.44 16.15 5.63
CA VAL A 145 -10.95 15.20 4.63
C VAL A 145 -11.57 15.47 3.27
N LEU A 146 -10.76 15.58 2.22
CA LEU A 146 -11.18 15.64 0.83
C LEU A 146 -11.44 14.24 0.28
N ASN A 147 -12.29 14.15 -0.74
CA ASN A 147 -12.51 12.90 -1.48
C ASN A 147 -11.47 12.67 -2.59
N SER A 148 -10.36 13.39 -2.58
CA SER A 148 -9.25 13.24 -3.53
C SER A 148 -8.06 12.51 -2.92
N ILE A 149 -7.35 11.77 -3.77
CA ILE A 149 -6.11 11.08 -3.44
C ILE A 149 -4.95 11.87 -4.04
N LEU A 150 -3.96 12.24 -3.23
CA LEU A 150 -2.80 13.03 -3.66
C LEU A 150 -2.08 12.35 -4.83
N GLY A 151 -1.94 13.05 -5.95
CA GLY A 151 -1.35 12.56 -7.19
C GLY A 151 -2.27 11.73 -8.09
N ILE A 152 -3.45 11.31 -7.62
CA ILE A 152 -4.46 10.60 -8.42
C ILE A 152 -5.68 11.50 -8.69
N GLY A 153 -6.15 12.23 -7.68
CA GLY A 153 -7.39 12.99 -7.74
C GLY A 153 -8.61 12.19 -7.30
N LEU A 154 -9.75 12.47 -7.91
CA LEU A 154 -11.01 11.76 -7.61
C LEU A 154 -10.99 10.35 -8.21
N VAL A 155 -11.38 9.36 -7.42
CA VAL A 155 -11.57 8.00 -7.91
C VAL A 155 -12.95 7.84 -8.57
N SER A 156 -13.11 6.78 -9.36
CA SER A 156 -14.42 6.39 -9.89
C SER A 156 -15.33 5.86 -8.77
N THR A 157 -16.62 6.08 -8.91
CA THR A 157 -17.63 5.40 -8.07
C THR A 157 -17.89 3.96 -8.52
N THR A 158 -17.42 3.57 -9.71
CA THR A 158 -17.49 2.21 -10.22
C THR A 158 -16.32 1.39 -9.69
N VAL A 159 -16.59 0.21 -9.14
CA VAL A 159 -15.54 -0.72 -8.71
C VAL A 159 -15.08 -1.55 -9.89
N GLY A 160 -13.76 -1.52 -10.17
CA GLY A 160 -13.15 -2.30 -11.23
C GLY A 160 -13.00 -3.78 -10.84
N THR A 161 -12.95 -4.65 -11.86
CA THR A 161 -12.60 -6.07 -11.68
C THR A 161 -11.14 -6.25 -12.08
N PRO A 162 -10.23 -6.64 -11.14
CA PRO A 162 -8.82 -6.79 -11.46
C PRO A 162 -8.57 -7.78 -12.61
N ALA A 163 -7.76 -7.41 -13.58
CA ALA A 163 -7.40 -8.25 -14.72
C ALA A 163 -5.89 -8.34 -14.92
N VAL A 164 -5.38 -9.52 -15.31
CA VAL A 164 -3.94 -9.71 -15.60
C VAL A 164 -3.51 -8.78 -16.72
N GLY A 165 -2.43 -8.04 -16.50
CA GLY A 165 -1.90 -7.05 -17.44
C GLY A 165 -2.58 -5.68 -17.40
N GLU A 166 -3.60 -5.49 -16.56
CA GLU A 166 -4.28 -4.20 -16.39
C GLU A 166 -3.31 -3.16 -15.82
N PRO A 167 -3.17 -1.99 -16.49
CA PRO A 167 -2.36 -0.89 -15.98
C PRO A 167 -3.03 -0.28 -14.75
N VAL A 168 -2.28 -0.20 -13.65
CA VAL A 168 -2.77 0.32 -12.36
C VAL A 168 -1.85 1.37 -11.77
N ALA A 169 -2.41 2.21 -10.92
CA ALA A 169 -1.70 3.21 -10.15
C ALA A 169 -2.10 3.14 -8.67
N LYS A 170 -1.20 3.60 -7.79
CA LYS A 170 -1.53 3.86 -6.38
C LYS A 170 -0.77 5.08 -5.90
N SER A 171 -1.30 5.72 -4.87
CA SER A 171 -0.62 6.77 -4.12
C SER A 171 -0.51 6.33 -2.66
N GLY A 172 0.69 6.45 -2.07
CA GLY A 172 0.94 6.00 -0.72
C GLY A 172 2.10 6.73 -0.05
N ARG A 173 2.13 6.62 1.27
CA ARG A 173 3.06 7.30 2.17
C ARG A 173 4.52 7.20 1.73
N THR A 174 4.96 6.00 1.33
CA THR A 174 6.39 5.70 1.17
C THR A 174 6.86 5.91 -0.25
N THR A 175 6.19 5.31 -1.22
CA THR A 175 6.63 5.35 -2.63
C THR A 175 5.86 6.36 -3.46
N GLN A 176 4.97 7.16 -2.84
CA GLN A 176 4.22 8.23 -3.51
C GLN A 176 3.31 7.67 -4.62
N LEU A 177 3.11 8.44 -5.71
CA LEU A 177 2.42 7.96 -6.90
C LEU A 177 3.32 7.00 -7.69
N THR A 178 2.88 5.76 -7.82
CA THR A 178 3.55 4.73 -8.62
C THR A 178 2.57 4.03 -9.53
N CYS A 179 3.09 3.50 -10.64
CA CYS A 179 2.34 2.83 -11.68
C CYS A 179 2.97 1.48 -12.02
N ALA A 180 2.14 0.49 -12.32
CA ALA A 180 2.56 -0.85 -12.75
C ALA A 180 1.42 -1.53 -13.50
N SER A 181 1.48 -2.87 -13.62
CA SER A 181 0.36 -3.67 -14.11
C SER A 181 0.12 -4.88 -13.22
N ILE A 182 -1.11 -5.34 -13.15
CA ILE A 182 -1.50 -6.54 -12.42
C ILE A 182 -0.80 -7.75 -13.03
N SER A 183 -0.05 -8.48 -12.20
CA SER A 183 0.73 -9.66 -12.62
C SER A 183 -0.05 -10.96 -12.47
N SER A 184 -0.83 -11.10 -11.40
CA SER A 184 -1.71 -12.25 -11.22
C SER A 184 -2.99 -11.89 -10.47
N VAL A 185 -3.98 -12.74 -10.67
CA VAL A 185 -5.28 -12.71 -10.00
C VAL A 185 -5.58 -14.08 -9.37
N ASP A 186 -6.63 -14.15 -8.58
CA ASP A 186 -7.01 -15.37 -7.84
C ASP A 186 -5.82 -15.98 -7.07
N THR A 187 -5.00 -15.11 -6.47
CA THR A 187 -3.77 -15.55 -5.81
C THR A 187 -4.03 -15.93 -4.36
N SER A 188 -3.60 -17.12 -3.96
CA SER A 188 -3.59 -17.56 -2.57
C SER A 188 -2.20 -17.31 -1.99
N VAL A 189 -2.11 -16.58 -0.85
CA VAL A 189 -0.85 -16.14 -0.26
C VAL A 189 -0.83 -16.33 1.24
N LYS A 190 0.34 -16.73 1.77
CA LYS A 190 0.61 -16.77 3.21
C LYS A 190 1.28 -15.46 3.62
N VAL A 191 0.59 -14.60 4.38
CA VAL A 191 1.10 -13.32 4.85
C VAL A 191 1.46 -13.38 6.31
N ARG A 192 2.66 -12.93 6.64
CA ARG A 192 3.17 -12.86 8.02
C ARG A 192 2.79 -11.51 8.65
N TYR A 193 2.24 -11.58 9.84
CA TYR A 193 1.89 -10.44 10.69
C TYR A 193 2.65 -10.49 12.00
N GLN A 194 2.66 -9.37 12.68
CA GLN A 194 3.07 -9.26 14.08
C GLN A 194 1.96 -8.56 14.86
N ALA A 195 1.50 -9.14 15.97
CA ALA A 195 0.51 -8.49 16.82
C ALA A 195 1.14 -7.28 17.53
N GLY A 196 0.49 -6.12 17.44
CA GLY A 196 0.97 -4.85 17.99
C GLY A 196 2.20 -4.28 17.27
N CYS A 197 2.49 -3.03 17.49
CA CYS A 197 3.59 -2.35 16.81
C CYS A 197 4.97 -2.81 17.34
N GLY A 198 5.68 -3.57 16.52
CA GLY A 198 7.10 -3.90 16.69
C GLY A 198 7.46 -4.98 17.72
N ARG A 199 6.55 -5.50 18.57
CA ARG A 199 6.92 -6.40 19.69
C ARG A 199 6.00 -7.59 19.97
N GLY A 200 4.87 -7.72 19.30
CA GLY A 200 3.90 -8.77 19.56
C GLY A 200 4.28 -10.13 18.97
N ARG A 201 3.41 -11.12 19.19
CA ARG A 201 3.55 -12.46 18.62
C ARG A 201 3.45 -12.39 17.09
N LYS A 202 4.35 -13.07 16.39
CA LYS A 202 4.27 -13.28 14.95
C LYS A 202 3.26 -14.40 14.65
N PHE A 203 2.46 -14.20 13.60
CA PHE A 203 1.51 -15.19 13.10
C PHE A 203 1.37 -15.04 11.58
N SER A 204 0.79 -16.03 10.93
CA SER A 204 0.54 -16.00 9.49
C SER A 204 -0.93 -16.19 9.22
N VAL A 205 -1.41 -15.54 8.17
CA VAL A 205 -2.77 -15.68 7.66
C VAL A 205 -2.68 -16.11 6.19
N LEU A 206 -3.51 -17.08 5.81
CA LEU A 206 -3.72 -17.46 4.42
C LEU A 206 -4.86 -16.63 3.86
N TYR A 207 -4.59 -15.90 2.80
CA TYR A 207 -5.58 -15.19 2.00
C TYR A 207 -5.74 -15.86 0.65
N THR A 208 -6.95 -15.90 0.11
CA THR A 208 -7.25 -16.45 -1.22
C THR A 208 -7.90 -15.40 -2.10
N GLY A 209 -7.85 -15.54 -3.41
CA GLY A 209 -8.49 -14.59 -4.34
C GLY A 209 -7.79 -13.24 -4.45
N GLN A 210 -6.54 -13.13 -4.03
CA GLN A 210 -5.80 -11.88 -4.00
C GLN A 210 -5.28 -11.45 -5.37
N VAL A 211 -4.90 -10.18 -5.47
CA VAL A 211 -4.24 -9.58 -6.63
C VAL A 211 -2.77 -9.39 -6.32
N THR A 212 -1.88 -9.68 -7.28
CA THR A 212 -0.45 -9.36 -7.14
C THR A 212 0.05 -8.46 -8.25
N ILE A 213 1.02 -7.63 -7.90
CA ILE A 213 1.73 -6.75 -8.82
C ILE A 213 3.22 -6.99 -8.58
N ASN A 214 3.92 -7.49 -9.61
CA ASN A 214 5.35 -7.76 -9.55
C ASN A 214 6.12 -6.49 -9.90
N GLY A 215 7.21 -6.24 -9.18
CA GLY A 215 8.09 -5.09 -9.39
C GLY A 215 8.55 -4.48 -8.08
N SER A 216 9.84 -4.13 -8.01
CA SER A 216 10.48 -3.62 -6.79
C SER A 216 10.19 -2.14 -6.49
N SER A 217 9.52 -1.44 -7.38
CA SER A 217 9.31 0.01 -7.28
C SER A 217 7.84 0.41 -7.08
N PHE A 218 6.91 -0.55 -7.12
CA PHE A 218 5.49 -0.21 -7.02
C PHE A 218 5.08 0.12 -5.60
N SER A 219 5.52 -0.65 -4.60
CA SER A 219 5.21 -0.38 -3.21
C SER A 219 6.34 -0.75 -2.25
N SER A 220 6.29 -0.23 -1.05
CA SER A 220 7.20 -0.51 0.06
C SER A 220 6.48 -0.42 1.40
N GLY A 221 7.16 -0.75 2.49
CA GLY A 221 6.63 -0.60 3.85
C GLY A 221 6.09 0.80 4.11
N GLY A 222 4.89 0.90 4.65
CA GLY A 222 4.16 2.16 4.86
C GLY A 222 3.16 2.52 3.76
N ASP A 223 3.19 1.85 2.59
CA ASP A 223 2.16 2.01 1.55
C ASP A 223 0.89 1.17 1.83
N SER A 224 0.89 0.34 2.87
CA SER A 224 -0.31 -0.37 3.35
C SER A 224 -1.47 0.60 3.54
N GLY A 225 -2.64 0.24 3.02
CA GLY A 225 -3.82 1.09 2.99
C GLY A 225 -4.00 1.89 1.69
N SER A 226 -2.98 1.96 0.82
CA SER A 226 -3.13 2.62 -0.47
C SER A 226 -4.22 1.97 -1.31
N LEU A 227 -5.09 2.77 -1.90
CA LEU A 227 -6.01 2.31 -2.93
C LEU A 227 -5.28 2.15 -4.25
N ILE A 228 -5.45 0.99 -4.89
CA ILE A 228 -4.99 0.71 -6.25
C ILE A 228 -6.15 0.96 -7.20
N VAL A 229 -5.91 1.74 -8.24
CA VAL A 229 -6.91 2.10 -9.25
C VAL A 229 -6.45 1.74 -10.66
N ASP A 230 -7.38 1.45 -11.56
CA ASP A 230 -7.12 1.41 -13.00
C ASP A 230 -6.63 2.79 -13.48
N GLN A 231 -5.65 2.83 -14.39
CA GLN A 231 -5.08 4.10 -14.83
C GLN A 231 -6.01 4.91 -15.74
N SER A 232 -6.89 4.25 -16.47
CA SER A 232 -7.71 4.88 -17.51
C SER A 232 -9.03 5.43 -16.97
N ASN A 233 -9.71 4.63 -16.15
CA ASN A 233 -11.03 4.96 -15.61
C ASN A 233 -10.97 5.36 -14.14
N VAL A 234 -9.82 5.19 -13.49
CA VAL A 234 -9.59 5.40 -12.04
C VAL A 234 -10.56 4.56 -11.19
N ASP A 235 -10.98 3.41 -11.73
CA ASP A 235 -11.83 2.47 -11.01
C ASP A 235 -11.03 1.81 -9.89
N PRO A 236 -11.51 1.82 -8.62
CA PRO A 236 -10.89 1.09 -7.53
C PRO A 236 -10.81 -0.41 -7.83
N VAL A 237 -9.62 -0.99 -7.88
CA VAL A 237 -9.40 -2.42 -8.17
C VAL A 237 -8.83 -3.20 -6.98
N GLY A 238 -8.14 -2.52 -6.04
CA GLY A 238 -7.57 -3.21 -4.89
C GLY A 238 -7.17 -2.30 -3.73
N LEU A 239 -7.08 -2.89 -2.54
CA LEU A 239 -6.52 -2.28 -1.32
C LEU A 239 -5.20 -2.97 -0.98
N LEU A 240 -4.10 -2.24 -1.08
CA LEU A 240 -2.75 -2.74 -0.82
C LEU A 240 -2.57 -3.03 0.68
N TYR A 241 -2.07 -4.24 1.04
CA TYR A 241 -1.89 -4.59 2.44
C TYR A 241 -0.60 -5.35 2.76
N ALA A 242 0.03 -5.99 1.77
CA ALA A 242 1.20 -6.84 2.01
C ALA A 242 2.11 -6.89 0.80
N GLY A 243 3.28 -7.50 0.98
CA GLY A 243 4.19 -7.81 -0.11
C GLY A 243 5.57 -8.25 0.34
N SER A 244 6.49 -8.19 -0.60
CA SER A 244 7.93 -8.38 -0.43
C SER A 244 8.68 -7.23 -1.11
N SER A 245 10.00 -7.31 -1.23
CA SER A 245 10.76 -6.31 -2.00
C SER A 245 10.45 -6.31 -3.51
N THR A 246 9.80 -7.35 -4.04
CA THR A 246 9.56 -7.53 -5.48
C THR A 246 8.11 -7.82 -5.85
N VAL A 247 7.22 -8.00 -4.87
CA VAL A 247 5.81 -8.33 -5.12
C VAL A 247 4.93 -7.53 -4.16
N THR A 248 3.94 -6.85 -4.70
CA THR A 248 2.86 -6.21 -3.95
C THR A 248 1.63 -7.09 -3.94
N ILE A 249 0.90 -7.13 -2.84
CA ILE A 249 -0.34 -7.89 -2.68
C ILE A 249 -1.47 -6.94 -2.27
N ALA A 250 -2.61 -7.10 -2.91
CA ALA A 250 -3.81 -6.31 -2.63
C ALA A 250 -5.06 -7.18 -2.50
N ASN A 251 -5.96 -6.78 -1.59
CA ASN A 251 -7.31 -7.32 -1.55
C ASN A 251 -8.12 -6.73 -2.70
N PRO A 252 -8.92 -7.51 -3.47
CA PRO A 252 -9.85 -6.93 -4.44
C PRO A 252 -10.78 -5.90 -3.79
N ALA A 253 -10.98 -4.75 -4.42
CA ALA A 253 -11.76 -3.65 -3.85
C ALA A 253 -13.23 -4.04 -3.56
N SER A 254 -13.82 -4.88 -4.41
CA SER A 254 -15.17 -5.43 -4.20
C SER A 254 -15.28 -6.27 -2.93
N ASP A 255 -14.25 -7.10 -2.67
CA ASP A 255 -14.22 -7.98 -1.51
C ASP A 255 -14.06 -7.18 -0.22
N VAL A 256 -13.27 -6.09 -0.27
CA VAL A 256 -13.11 -5.14 0.84
C VAL A 256 -14.45 -4.52 1.23
N LEU A 257 -15.18 -3.96 0.27
CA LEU A 257 -16.50 -3.35 0.54
C LEU A 257 -17.50 -4.37 1.08
N SER A 258 -17.52 -5.56 0.50
CA SER A 258 -18.40 -6.67 0.94
C SER A 258 -18.08 -7.11 2.37
N ALA A 259 -16.79 -7.29 2.69
CA ALA A 259 -16.36 -7.71 4.02
C ALA A 259 -16.67 -6.67 5.10
N LEU A 260 -16.44 -5.38 4.81
CA LEU A 260 -16.82 -4.29 5.73
C LEU A 260 -18.31 -4.26 6.00
N GLY A 261 -19.15 -4.46 4.97
CA GLY A 261 -20.60 -4.59 5.14
C GLY A 261 -21.01 -5.78 6.00
N ALA A 262 -20.31 -6.91 5.83
CA ALA A 262 -20.59 -8.15 6.58
C ALA A 262 -20.23 -8.07 8.07
N VAL A 263 -19.19 -7.29 8.44
CA VAL A 263 -18.77 -7.12 9.84
C VAL A 263 -19.43 -5.93 10.54
N SER A 264 -20.19 -5.10 9.81
CA SER A 264 -20.90 -3.96 10.39
C SER A 264 -22.01 -4.43 11.34
N ALA A 265 -22.15 -3.76 12.49
CA ALA A 265 -23.15 -4.10 13.51
C ALA A 265 -24.60 -4.06 12.96
N ASN A 266 -24.85 -3.18 11.99
CA ASN A 266 -26.08 -3.16 11.20
C ASN A 266 -25.71 -3.48 9.75
N PRO A 267 -26.40 -4.38 9.06
CA PRO A 267 -26.16 -4.67 7.65
C PRO A 267 -26.20 -3.40 6.84
N THR A 268 -25.10 -3.10 6.16
CA THR A 268 -24.97 -1.91 5.30
C THR A 268 -24.16 -2.25 4.07
N THR A 269 -24.26 -1.44 3.04
CA THR A 269 -23.40 -1.50 1.87
C THR A 269 -22.50 -0.29 1.84
N PHE A 270 -21.26 -0.50 1.40
CA PHE A 270 -20.31 0.58 1.20
C PHE A 270 -20.08 0.84 -0.28
N SER A 271 -19.79 2.09 -0.62
CA SER A 271 -19.39 2.52 -1.95
C SER A 271 -18.24 3.53 -1.85
N PHE A 272 -17.41 3.63 -2.89
CA PHE A 272 -16.39 4.68 -2.94
C PHE A 272 -17.02 6.04 -3.16
N VAL A 273 -16.49 7.05 -2.48
CA VAL A 273 -16.81 8.46 -2.70
C VAL A 273 -15.90 8.98 -3.81
N GLY A 274 -16.49 9.42 -4.91
CA GLY A 274 -15.69 9.80 -6.08
C GLY A 274 -16.49 10.52 -7.16
N SER A 275 -16.10 10.31 -8.41
CA SER A 275 -16.68 10.92 -9.61
C SER A 275 -17.18 9.85 -10.58
N SER A 276 -18.26 10.15 -11.30
CA SER A 276 -18.70 9.32 -12.45
C SER A 276 -17.84 9.54 -13.71
N SER A 277 -16.96 10.53 -13.68
CA SER A 277 -16.07 10.87 -14.81
C SER A 277 -14.73 11.39 -14.26
N PRO A 278 -13.93 10.52 -13.58
CA PRO A 278 -12.64 10.92 -13.06
C PRO A 278 -11.64 11.18 -14.19
N THR A 279 -10.58 11.91 -13.89
CA THR A 279 -9.47 12.15 -14.83
C THR A 279 -8.50 10.98 -14.80
N PRO A 280 -8.12 10.39 -15.96
CA PRO A 280 -7.11 9.33 -16.01
C PRO A 280 -5.82 9.68 -15.30
N VAL A 281 -5.18 8.69 -14.65
CA VAL A 281 -3.94 8.90 -13.91
C VAL A 281 -2.76 9.08 -14.88
N SER A 282 -2.03 10.18 -14.70
CA SER A 282 -0.77 10.41 -15.42
C SER A 282 0.40 9.79 -14.68
N CYS A 283 0.93 8.69 -15.22
CA CYS A 283 2.07 8.00 -14.64
C CYS A 283 3.41 8.69 -14.94
N PRO A 284 4.37 8.70 -14.00
CA PRO A 284 5.74 9.12 -14.31
C PRO A 284 6.33 8.33 -15.47
N ALA A 285 7.09 8.98 -16.36
CA ALA A 285 7.58 8.45 -17.65
C ALA A 285 8.45 7.17 -17.57
N ALA A 286 8.90 6.77 -16.38
CA ALA A 286 9.70 5.55 -16.17
C ALA A 286 8.88 4.26 -16.09
N ALA A 287 7.57 4.34 -15.93
CA ALA A 287 6.68 3.17 -15.89
C ALA A 287 6.13 2.90 -17.29
N SER A 288 6.99 2.44 -18.22
CA SER A 288 6.48 1.88 -19.47
C SER A 288 5.57 0.70 -19.13
N ALA A 289 4.30 0.79 -19.54
CA ALA A 289 3.36 -0.29 -19.37
C ALA A 289 3.96 -1.58 -19.92
N PRO A 290 3.98 -2.69 -19.15
CA PRO A 290 4.32 -3.98 -19.71
C PRO A 290 3.38 -4.28 -20.87
N ALA A 291 3.86 -5.10 -21.83
CA ALA A 291 3.06 -5.49 -22.96
C ALA A 291 1.69 -6.00 -22.49
N GLN A 292 0.62 -5.41 -23.05
CA GLN A 292 -0.74 -5.79 -22.66
C GLN A 292 -0.90 -7.30 -22.78
N THR A 293 -1.25 -7.94 -21.67
CA THR A 293 -1.61 -9.34 -21.65
C THR A 293 -2.78 -9.59 -22.57
N ARG A 294 -2.69 -10.62 -23.40
CA ARG A 294 -3.72 -11.01 -24.36
C ARG A 294 -4.31 -12.39 -24.06
N VAL A 295 -4.17 -12.85 -22.81
CA VAL A 295 -4.78 -14.10 -22.38
C VAL A 295 -6.29 -14.01 -22.52
N SER A 296 -6.91 -14.98 -23.22
CA SER A 296 -8.35 -15.00 -23.35
C SER A 296 -9.03 -15.29 -22.01
N ARG A 297 -10.20 -14.71 -21.78
CA ARG A 297 -10.97 -14.92 -20.56
C ARG A 297 -11.23 -16.42 -20.27
N ALA A 298 -11.52 -17.21 -21.33
CA ALA A 298 -11.75 -18.63 -21.19
C ALA A 298 -10.49 -19.39 -20.74
N ALA A 299 -9.33 -19.07 -21.31
CA ALA A 299 -8.06 -19.68 -20.95
C ALA A 299 -7.66 -19.29 -19.51
N LEU A 300 -7.88 -18.03 -19.09
CA LEU A 300 -7.64 -17.58 -17.74
C LEU A 300 -8.53 -18.33 -16.73
N GLN A 301 -9.82 -18.46 -17.00
CA GLN A 301 -10.77 -19.21 -16.15
C GLN A 301 -10.40 -20.70 -16.03
N HIS A 302 -9.94 -21.33 -17.11
CA HIS A 302 -9.42 -22.70 -17.07
C HIS A 302 -8.21 -22.80 -16.14
N ALA A 303 -7.23 -21.90 -16.27
CA ALA A 303 -6.04 -21.88 -15.43
C ALA A 303 -6.38 -21.62 -13.94
N ILE A 304 -7.36 -20.75 -13.65
CA ILE A 304 -7.89 -20.55 -12.30
C ILE A 304 -8.48 -21.86 -11.73
N GLY A 305 -9.24 -22.59 -12.53
CA GLY A 305 -9.79 -23.91 -12.14
C GLY A 305 -8.69 -24.91 -11.78
N VAL A 306 -7.65 -25.00 -12.63
CA VAL A 306 -6.48 -25.85 -12.38
C VAL A 306 -5.73 -25.42 -11.14
N LYS A 307 -5.43 -24.12 -10.97
CA LYS A 307 -4.77 -23.58 -9.78
C LYS A 307 -5.54 -23.97 -8.51
N ARG A 308 -6.85 -23.77 -8.47
CA ARG A 308 -7.70 -24.08 -7.31
C ARG A 308 -7.71 -25.56 -6.97
N ALA A 309 -7.63 -26.45 -7.97
CA ALA A 309 -7.55 -27.90 -7.76
C ALA A 309 -6.24 -28.34 -7.08
N HIS A 310 -5.13 -27.63 -7.34
CA HIS A 310 -3.81 -28.01 -6.88
C HIS A 310 -3.24 -27.12 -5.75
N GLU A 311 -3.85 -25.97 -5.45
CA GLU A 311 -3.26 -24.97 -4.51
C GLU A 311 -3.06 -25.49 -3.10
N LYS A 312 -3.94 -26.36 -2.61
CA LYS A 312 -3.82 -26.94 -1.27
C LYS A 312 -2.55 -27.80 -1.14
N ASP A 313 -2.27 -28.61 -2.14
CA ASP A 313 -1.10 -29.50 -2.16
C ASP A 313 0.19 -28.70 -2.37
N LEU A 314 0.16 -27.70 -3.25
CA LEU A 314 1.28 -26.78 -3.45
C LEU A 314 1.60 -25.99 -2.17
N LEU A 315 0.59 -25.41 -1.52
CA LEU A 315 0.76 -24.65 -0.29
C LEU A 315 1.07 -25.53 0.94
N ALA A 316 0.99 -26.85 0.84
CA ALA A 316 1.48 -27.75 1.89
C ALA A 316 3.01 -27.73 2.01
N ASP A 317 3.73 -27.38 0.94
CA ASP A 317 5.16 -27.08 0.99
C ASP A 317 5.38 -25.70 1.65
N ASP A 318 6.12 -25.69 2.76
CA ASP A 318 6.40 -24.49 3.54
C ASP A 318 7.31 -23.49 2.81
N THR A 319 7.94 -23.89 1.71
CA THR A 319 8.75 -23.01 0.86
C THR A 319 7.90 -22.20 -0.12
N ILE A 320 6.67 -22.65 -0.37
CA ILE A 320 5.71 -21.96 -1.24
C ILE A 320 4.88 -20.99 -0.41
N VAL A 321 5.06 -19.71 -0.72
CA VAL A 321 4.39 -18.59 0.00
C VAL A 321 3.17 -18.08 -0.73
N GLY A 322 2.96 -18.48 -1.99
CA GLY A 322 1.76 -18.13 -2.74
C GLY A 322 1.62 -18.89 -4.06
N VAL A 323 0.40 -18.95 -4.56
CA VAL A 323 0.03 -19.56 -5.85
C VAL A 323 -1.05 -18.69 -6.51
N GLY A 324 -0.81 -18.23 -7.73
CA GLY A 324 -1.73 -17.35 -8.47
C GLY A 324 -1.83 -17.71 -9.95
N VAL A 325 -2.63 -16.96 -10.70
CA VAL A 325 -2.75 -17.13 -12.15
C VAL A 325 -2.39 -15.82 -12.84
N GLY A 326 -1.44 -15.90 -13.76
CA GLY A 326 -0.96 -14.78 -14.56
C GLY A 326 -0.78 -15.13 -16.02
N ALA A 327 -0.08 -14.24 -16.74
CA ALA A 327 0.39 -14.53 -18.09
C ALA A 327 1.84 -15.03 -18.04
N SER A 328 2.21 -15.88 -19.00
CA SER A 328 3.57 -16.35 -19.13
C SER A 328 4.55 -15.19 -19.39
N SER A 329 5.73 -15.30 -18.81
CA SER A 329 6.81 -14.32 -18.97
C SER A 329 7.36 -14.24 -20.40
N ASP A 330 7.25 -15.32 -21.18
CA ASP A 330 7.73 -15.43 -22.56
C ASP A 330 6.60 -15.42 -23.62
N ASN A 331 5.34 -15.61 -23.20
CA ASN A 331 4.19 -15.61 -24.08
C ASN A 331 2.96 -14.92 -23.46
N PRO A 332 2.68 -13.66 -23.81
CA PRO A 332 1.58 -12.89 -23.21
C PRO A 332 0.18 -13.43 -23.53
N PHE A 333 0.07 -14.44 -24.38
CA PHE A 333 -1.20 -15.10 -24.71
C PHE A 333 -1.45 -16.38 -23.90
N GLU A 334 -0.41 -16.93 -23.22
CA GLU A 334 -0.48 -18.18 -22.46
C GLU A 334 -0.76 -17.88 -20.98
N PRO A 335 -1.85 -18.40 -20.38
CA PRO A 335 -2.04 -18.33 -18.94
C PRO A 335 -1.12 -19.35 -18.26
N VAL A 336 -0.60 -18.96 -17.10
CA VAL A 336 0.26 -19.83 -16.29
C VAL A 336 -0.17 -19.82 -14.83
N VAL A 337 0.12 -20.91 -14.12
CA VAL A 337 0.08 -20.94 -12.66
C VAL A 337 1.42 -20.40 -12.14
N LEU A 338 1.38 -19.25 -11.47
CA LEU A 338 2.53 -18.62 -10.84
C LEU A 338 2.71 -19.18 -9.43
N ILE A 339 3.91 -19.70 -9.13
CA ILE A 339 4.23 -20.29 -7.84
C ILE A 339 5.31 -19.43 -7.17
N TYR A 340 4.92 -18.72 -6.10
CA TYR A 340 5.81 -17.85 -5.34
C TYR A 340 6.57 -18.66 -4.28
N VAL A 341 7.90 -18.67 -4.37
CA VAL A 341 8.80 -19.50 -3.54
C VAL A 341 9.71 -18.61 -2.72
N GLU A 342 9.82 -18.89 -1.42
CA GLU A 342 10.67 -18.15 -0.50
C GLU A 342 12.15 -18.31 -0.88
N GLN A 343 12.85 -17.18 -1.08
CA GLN A 343 14.28 -17.15 -1.41
C GLN A 343 15.12 -17.84 -0.33
N GLY A 344 16.21 -18.49 -0.76
CA GLY A 344 17.12 -19.17 0.15
C GLY A 344 16.62 -20.51 0.71
N ARG A 345 15.39 -20.93 0.34
CA ARG A 345 14.84 -22.24 0.70
C ARG A 345 15.07 -23.25 -0.42
N ALA A 346 15.36 -24.50 -0.05
CA ALA A 346 15.40 -25.59 -1.01
C ALA A 346 13.98 -25.87 -1.49
N LEU A 347 13.80 -25.85 -2.81
CA LEU A 347 12.51 -26.09 -3.44
C LEU A 347 12.32 -27.59 -3.67
N GLY A 348 11.16 -28.13 -3.30
CA GLY A 348 10.71 -29.43 -3.74
C GLY A 348 10.50 -29.49 -5.27
N HIS A 349 10.15 -30.64 -5.79
CA HIS A 349 9.83 -30.78 -7.21
C HIS A 349 8.51 -30.06 -7.53
N ILE A 350 8.56 -29.01 -8.35
CA ILE A 350 7.38 -28.38 -8.93
C ILE A 350 7.22 -28.94 -10.35
N PRO A 351 6.06 -29.51 -10.70
CA PRO A 351 5.80 -29.95 -12.07
C PRO A 351 5.81 -28.76 -13.03
N ASP A 352 6.36 -28.93 -14.23
CA ASP A 352 6.34 -27.89 -15.29
C ASP A 352 4.91 -27.57 -15.77
N ARG A 353 3.96 -28.48 -15.55
CA ARG A 353 2.54 -28.31 -15.88
C ARG A 353 1.64 -28.96 -14.82
N LEU A 354 0.50 -28.35 -14.57
CA LEU A 354 -0.60 -28.86 -13.76
C LEU A 354 -1.81 -29.01 -14.69
N ASP A 355 -2.33 -30.22 -14.89
CA ASP A 355 -3.45 -30.50 -15.80
C ASP A 355 -3.36 -29.78 -17.17
N GLY A 356 -2.14 -29.75 -17.73
CA GLY A 356 -1.86 -29.11 -19.02
C GLY A 356 -1.53 -27.63 -18.94
N VAL A 357 -1.83 -26.92 -17.85
CA VAL A 357 -1.47 -25.50 -17.65
C VAL A 357 -0.02 -25.41 -17.19
N ARG A 358 0.78 -24.58 -17.84
CA ARG A 358 2.19 -24.35 -17.50
C ARG A 358 2.33 -23.71 -16.12
N THR A 359 3.40 -24.07 -15.41
CA THR A 359 3.78 -23.43 -14.14
C THR A 359 5.01 -22.54 -14.35
N GLU A 360 5.06 -21.40 -13.64
CA GLU A 360 6.24 -20.54 -13.56
C GLU A 360 6.55 -20.23 -12.10
N VAL A 361 7.84 -20.35 -11.74
CA VAL A 361 8.31 -20.11 -10.38
C VAL A 361 8.83 -18.69 -10.25
N ILE A 362 8.29 -17.94 -9.28
CA ILE A 362 8.75 -16.61 -8.90
C ILE A 362 9.43 -16.72 -7.54
N ARG A 363 10.73 -16.39 -7.47
CA ARG A 363 11.45 -16.35 -6.22
C ARG A 363 11.27 -14.99 -5.56
N THR A 364 10.81 -14.99 -4.30
CA THR A 364 10.51 -13.78 -3.53
C THR A 364 10.87 -14.01 -2.07
N GLU A 365 10.94 -12.95 -1.29
CA GLU A 365 10.96 -13.05 0.16
C GLU A 365 9.58 -13.47 0.69
N ALA A 366 9.51 -13.86 1.96
CA ALA A 366 8.23 -14.12 2.60
C ALA A 366 7.36 -12.86 2.56
N PHE A 367 6.09 -13.03 2.23
CA PHE A 367 5.13 -11.93 2.26
C PHE A 367 4.85 -11.46 3.67
N THR A 368 4.91 -10.16 3.89
CA THR A 368 4.64 -9.53 5.18
C THR A 368 3.64 -8.39 4.99
N ALA A 369 2.79 -8.16 5.98
CA ALA A 369 2.04 -6.91 6.05
C ALA A 369 3.06 -5.77 6.16
N TYR A 370 2.98 -4.79 5.27
CA TYR A 370 3.96 -3.72 5.18
C TYR A 370 3.96 -2.86 6.46
N GLY A 371 5.14 -2.58 6.98
CA GLY A 371 5.34 -1.79 8.21
C GLY A 371 5.97 -2.58 9.36
N TRP A 372 6.04 -3.91 9.31
CA TRP A 372 6.48 -4.74 10.42
C TRP A 372 7.97 -5.16 10.40
N ASN A 373 8.66 -5.08 9.26
CA ASN A 373 10.05 -5.53 9.11
C ASN A 373 10.99 -4.51 8.46
N GLU A 374 10.54 -3.30 8.18
CA GLU A 374 11.33 -2.28 7.50
C GLU A 374 12.08 -1.37 8.49
N PRO A 375 13.23 -0.77 8.07
CA PRO A 375 13.99 0.19 8.87
C PRO A 375 13.25 1.52 9.17
N LEU A 376 11.99 1.64 8.80
CA LEU A 376 11.07 2.73 9.17
C LEU A 376 10.67 2.74 10.65
N ARG A 377 11.21 1.80 11.45
CA ARG A 377 11.09 1.83 12.90
C ARG A 377 11.95 2.95 13.45
N GLN A 378 11.38 4.11 13.60
CA GLN A 378 12.03 5.13 14.43
C GLN A 378 11.98 4.65 15.88
N ASN A 379 13.14 4.64 16.54
CA ASN A 379 13.18 4.45 17.99
C ASN A 379 12.46 5.63 18.62
N CYS A 380 11.29 5.40 19.15
CA CYS A 380 10.64 6.37 20.02
C CYS A 380 11.49 6.45 21.29
N ARG A 381 12.25 7.51 21.47
CA ARG A 381 12.76 7.85 22.79
C ARG A 381 11.57 8.34 23.60
N ALA A 382 11.13 7.53 24.54
CA ALA A 382 10.36 8.05 25.65
C ALA A 382 11.32 8.91 26.48
N ASP A 383 11.16 10.22 26.43
CA ASP A 383 11.71 11.13 27.43
C ASP A 383 10.96 10.94 28.76
#